data_79cf8f730073c95a34178ec1e803fe46
#
_entry.id   79cf8f730073c95a34178ec1e803fe46
#
_cell.length_a   1.000
_cell.length_b   1.000
_cell.length_c   1.000
_cell.angle_alpha   90.00
_cell.angle_beta   90.00
_cell.angle_gamma   90.00
#
_symmetry.space_group_name_H-M   'P 1'
#
loop_
_entity.id
_entity.type
_entity.pdbx_description
1 polymer ?
#
loop_
_entity_poly.entity_id
_entity_poly.type
_entity_poly.pdbx_seq_one_letter_code
_entity_poly.pdbx_strand_id
1 'polypeptide(L)'
;MTLAVVLSFTSCGDGSAAAVSGKDVAMRYATLLSLKEADGFTVAEIKNPWDSTKVLHRYILVPKDLDMPQHLPEGDVVRTPVSNMLCYVAVHASLFNELGALDAIRAVGDGEYMYIDKLQEGLKSGKIK
;
A
#
# COMPACT_ATOMS: atom_id res chain seq x y z
N MET A 1 -35.17 51.40 -8.36
CA MET A 1 -34.01 50.78 -7.64
C MET A 1 -34.27 49.28 -7.57
N THR A 2 -33.69 48.54 -8.51
CA THR A 2 -33.94 47.09 -8.65
C THR A 2 -32.74 46.36 -8.06
N LEU A 3 -32.97 45.62 -6.97
CA LEU A 3 -31.95 44.87 -6.24
C LEU A 3 -31.75 43.50 -6.94
N ALA A 4 -30.61 43.29 -7.61
CA ALA A 4 -30.25 42.03 -8.22
C ALA A 4 -29.59 41.13 -7.16
N VAL A 5 -30.26 40.05 -6.77
CA VAL A 5 -29.70 39.00 -5.89
C VAL A 5 -28.93 38.04 -6.77
N VAL A 6 -27.60 38.03 -6.63
CA VAL A 6 -26.72 37.04 -7.26
C VAL A 6 -26.67 35.81 -6.34
N LEU A 7 -27.34 34.73 -6.74
CA LEU A 7 -27.16 33.40 -6.12
C LEU A 7 -25.87 32.77 -6.62
N SER A 8 -24.86 32.74 -5.76
CA SER A 8 -23.65 31.95 -5.99
C SER A 8 -23.95 30.46 -5.74
N PHE A 9 -24.05 29.66 -6.80
CA PHE A 9 -24.05 28.20 -6.69
C PHE A 9 -22.64 27.73 -6.37
N THR A 10 -22.40 27.37 -5.12
CA THR A 10 -21.21 26.55 -4.77
C THR A 10 -21.45 25.16 -5.29
N SER A 11 -20.79 24.81 -6.40
CA SER A 11 -20.68 23.44 -6.91
C SER A 11 -19.93 22.62 -5.86
N CYS A 12 -20.61 21.67 -5.22
CA CYS A 12 -19.95 20.57 -4.53
C CYS A 12 -19.19 19.78 -5.58
N GLY A 13 -17.86 19.94 -5.61
CA GLY A 13 -17.01 19.14 -6.47
C GLY A 13 -17.06 17.69 -6.03
N ASP A 14 -17.37 16.80 -6.96
CA ASP A 14 -17.06 15.37 -6.84
C ASP A 14 -15.62 15.22 -6.36
N GLY A 15 -15.40 14.35 -5.36
CA GLY A 15 -14.10 14.09 -4.79
C GLY A 15 -13.15 13.41 -5.79
N SER A 16 -12.70 14.18 -6.77
CA SER A 16 -11.55 13.84 -7.56
C SER A 16 -10.36 13.86 -6.60
N ALA A 17 -9.86 12.66 -6.24
CA ALA A 17 -8.66 12.53 -5.45
C ALA A 17 -7.57 13.39 -6.08
N ALA A 18 -7.07 14.38 -5.32
CA ALA A 18 -6.06 15.31 -5.81
C ALA A 18 -4.90 14.51 -6.43
N ALA A 19 -4.55 14.84 -7.68
CA ALA A 19 -3.49 14.16 -8.39
C ALA A 19 -2.18 14.35 -7.61
N VAL A 20 -1.58 13.25 -7.19
CA VAL A 20 -0.30 13.27 -6.46
C VAL A 20 0.78 13.73 -7.42
N SER A 21 1.47 14.81 -7.09
CA SER A 21 2.67 15.25 -7.81
C SER A 21 3.81 14.26 -7.55
N GLY A 22 4.48 13.80 -8.58
CA GLY A 22 5.57 12.82 -8.46
C GLY A 22 5.93 12.17 -9.78
N LYS A 23 6.94 11.29 -9.74
CA LYS A 23 7.43 10.54 -10.89
C LYS A 23 6.77 9.17 -10.96
N ASP A 24 6.18 8.84 -12.10
CA ASP A 24 5.62 7.51 -12.31
C ASP A 24 6.73 6.45 -12.44
N VAL A 25 6.55 5.34 -11.73
CA VAL A 25 7.41 4.16 -11.83
C VAL A 25 6.85 3.25 -12.92
N ALA A 26 7.66 2.94 -13.93
CA ALA A 26 7.25 2.07 -15.02
C ALA A 26 7.02 0.64 -14.53
N MET A 27 5.80 0.15 -14.65
CA MET A 27 5.43 -1.23 -14.32
C MET A 27 5.55 -2.10 -15.58
N ARG A 28 6.36 -3.17 -15.49
CA ARG A 28 6.58 -4.05 -16.65
C ARG A 28 5.42 -5.01 -16.93
N TYR A 29 4.78 -5.49 -15.88
CA TYR A 29 3.77 -6.55 -15.97
C TYR A 29 2.44 -6.20 -15.29
N ALA A 30 2.46 -5.38 -14.24
CA ALA A 30 1.26 -5.04 -13.49
C ALA A 30 0.48 -3.94 -14.22
N THR A 31 -0.75 -4.25 -14.62
CA THR A 31 -1.65 -3.30 -15.31
C THR A 31 -2.61 -2.59 -14.37
N LEU A 32 -2.89 -3.21 -13.20
CA LEU A 32 -3.80 -2.68 -12.19
C LEU A 32 -3.08 -2.07 -10.98
N LEU A 33 -1.75 -2.09 -10.96
CA LEU A 33 -0.93 -1.43 -9.96
C LEU A 33 -0.18 -0.27 -10.61
N SER A 34 -0.25 0.90 -10.01
CA SER A 34 0.61 2.03 -10.34
C SER A 34 1.40 2.45 -9.11
N LEU A 35 2.65 2.85 -9.33
CA LEU A 35 3.51 3.44 -8.31
C LEU A 35 3.91 4.85 -8.75
N LYS A 36 3.88 5.79 -7.81
CA LYS A 36 4.32 7.16 -8.03
C LYS A 36 5.24 7.60 -6.89
N GLU A 37 6.48 7.90 -7.22
CA GLU A 37 7.47 8.45 -6.29
C GLU A 37 7.21 9.94 -6.08
N ALA A 38 7.05 10.34 -4.85
CA ALA A 38 6.91 11.73 -4.40
C ALA A 38 8.02 12.08 -3.40
N ASP A 39 8.05 13.32 -2.94
CA ASP A 39 9.05 13.76 -1.97
C ASP A 39 8.77 13.13 -0.59
N GLY A 40 9.63 12.20 -0.19
CA GLY A 40 9.57 11.50 1.08
C GLY A 40 8.58 10.31 1.16
N PHE A 41 7.87 9.95 0.09
CA PHE A 41 6.97 8.80 0.07
C PHE A 41 6.71 8.27 -1.33
N THR A 42 6.16 7.07 -1.43
CA THR A 42 5.66 6.50 -2.68
C THR A 42 4.18 6.19 -2.55
N VAL A 43 3.39 6.59 -3.53
CA VAL A 43 1.98 6.21 -3.62
C VAL A 43 1.85 4.95 -4.46
N ALA A 44 1.20 3.93 -3.89
CA ALA A 44 0.84 2.70 -4.59
C ALA A 44 -0.68 2.64 -4.73
N GLU A 45 -1.19 2.70 -5.96
CA GLU A 45 -2.62 2.61 -6.24
C GLU A 45 -2.95 1.28 -6.91
N ILE A 46 -3.95 0.62 -6.35
CA ILE A 46 -4.53 -0.58 -6.93
C ILE A 46 -5.85 -0.17 -7.59
N LYS A 47 -5.92 -0.35 -8.90
CA LYS A 47 -7.14 -0.09 -9.67
C LYS A 47 -8.16 -1.18 -9.40
N ASN A 48 -9.42 -0.82 -9.45
CA ASN A 48 -10.51 -1.78 -9.33
C ASN A 48 -10.50 -2.72 -10.56
N PRO A 49 -10.41 -4.06 -10.39
CA PRO A 49 -10.34 -5.00 -11.50
C PRO A 49 -11.66 -5.09 -12.30
N TRP A 50 -12.77 -4.68 -11.72
CA TRP A 50 -14.09 -4.65 -12.40
C TRP A 50 -14.40 -3.30 -13.05
N ASP A 51 -13.72 -2.21 -12.61
CA ASP A 51 -13.86 -0.87 -13.14
C ASP A 51 -12.52 -0.14 -12.99
N SER A 52 -11.64 -0.30 -13.96
CA SER A 52 -10.27 0.25 -13.93
C SER A 52 -10.19 1.78 -13.93
N THR A 53 -11.33 2.48 -14.09
CA THR A 53 -11.42 3.93 -13.93
C THR A 53 -11.43 4.35 -12.46
N LYS A 54 -11.69 3.39 -11.54
CA LYS A 54 -11.74 3.61 -10.09
C LYS A 54 -10.54 3.02 -9.39
N VAL A 55 -10.08 3.70 -8.35
CA VAL A 55 -9.09 3.18 -7.41
C VAL A 55 -9.81 2.27 -6.43
N LEU A 56 -9.32 1.02 -6.30
CA LEU A 56 -9.79 0.08 -5.29
C LEU A 56 -9.17 0.40 -3.93
N HIS A 57 -7.86 0.66 -3.91
CA HIS A 57 -7.13 0.97 -2.69
C HIS A 57 -5.89 1.80 -2.97
N ARG A 58 -5.48 2.63 -2.00
CA ARG A 58 -4.27 3.43 -2.07
C ARG A 58 -3.45 3.24 -0.80
N TYR A 59 -2.17 2.89 -0.99
CA TYR A 59 -1.17 2.84 0.06
C TYR A 59 -0.18 3.99 -0.10
N ILE A 60 0.18 4.61 1.02
CA ILE A 60 1.23 5.64 1.11
C ILE A 60 2.42 5.00 1.80
N LEU A 61 3.43 4.67 1.01
CA LEU A 61 4.63 4.00 1.48
C LEU A 61 5.66 5.04 1.94
N VAL A 62 5.89 5.14 3.25
CA VAL A 62 6.82 6.10 3.84
C VAL A 62 8.02 5.34 4.41
N PRO A 63 9.25 5.59 3.93
CA PRO A 63 10.46 4.98 4.49
C PRO A 63 10.60 5.23 5.99
N LYS A 64 11.06 4.22 6.74
CA LYS A 64 11.22 4.32 8.21
C LYS A 64 12.36 5.23 8.65
N ASP A 65 13.33 5.43 7.78
CA ASP A 65 14.49 6.31 7.97
C ASP A 65 14.21 7.79 7.66
N LEU A 66 13.01 8.08 7.12
CA LEU A 66 12.55 9.45 6.90
C LEU A 66 11.49 9.86 7.93
N ASP A 67 11.44 11.15 8.20
CA ASP A 67 10.34 11.73 8.97
C ASP A 67 9.00 11.58 8.23
N MET A 68 7.91 11.60 9.01
CA MET A 68 6.58 11.55 8.42
C MET A 68 6.29 12.89 7.70
N PRO A 69 6.02 12.88 6.39
CA PRO A 69 5.64 14.08 5.67
C PRO A 69 4.38 14.74 6.27
N GLN A 70 4.35 16.07 6.33
CA GLN A 70 3.24 16.82 6.93
C GLN A 70 1.94 16.74 6.11
N HIS A 71 2.09 16.59 4.79
CA HIS A 71 0.95 16.53 3.87
C HIS A 71 1.04 15.24 3.06
N LEU A 72 0.21 14.28 3.43
CA LEU A 72 0.03 13.03 2.69
C LEU A 72 -1.31 13.04 1.96
N PRO A 73 -1.39 12.42 0.77
CA PRO A 73 -2.68 12.18 0.13
C PRO A 73 -3.51 11.18 0.94
N GLU A 74 -4.81 11.10 0.65
CA GLU A 74 -5.68 10.10 1.24
C GLU A 74 -5.22 8.68 0.88
N GLY A 75 -5.18 7.79 1.87
CA GLY A 75 -4.76 6.39 1.73
C GLY A 75 -4.22 5.82 3.04
N ASP A 76 -3.94 4.52 3.04
CA ASP A 76 -3.36 3.83 4.20
C ASP A 76 -1.85 4.01 4.23
N VAL A 77 -1.34 4.58 5.31
CA VAL A 77 0.09 4.81 5.49
C VAL A 77 0.78 3.53 5.94
N VAL A 78 1.80 3.12 5.19
CA VAL A 78 2.64 1.97 5.50
C VAL A 78 4.10 2.41 5.64
N ARG A 79 4.69 2.18 6.83
CA ARG A 79 6.13 2.43 7.06
C ARG A 79 6.97 1.30 6.48
N THR A 80 7.87 1.62 5.55
CA THR A 80 8.71 0.64 4.84
C THR A 80 10.18 0.72 5.26
N PRO A 81 10.93 -0.40 5.22
CA PRO A 81 10.47 -1.77 4.96
C PRO A 81 9.56 -2.31 6.07
N VAL A 82 8.60 -3.15 5.69
CA VAL A 82 7.72 -3.84 6.66
C VAL A 82 8.56 -4.88 7.40
N SER A 83 8.43 -4.95 8.73
CA SER A 83 9.25 -5.83 9.57
C SER A 83 8.47 -6.73 10.54
N ASN A 84 7.15 -6.55 10.62
CA ASN A 84 6.27 -7.33 11.49
C ASN A 84 5.00 -7.71 10.72
N MET A 85 5.05 -8.85 10.02
CA MET A 85 3.96 -9.30 9.19
C MET A 85 3.36 -10.60 9.71
N LEU A 86 2.05 -10.72 9.59
CA LEU A 86 1.33 -11.96 9.62
C LEU A 86 1.22 -12.49 8.18
N CYS A 87 1.77 -13.66 7.92
CA CYS A 87 1.60 -14.39 6.65
C CYS A 87 0.56 -15.48 6.82
N TYR A 88 -0.63 -15.29 6.27
CA TYR A 88 -1.75 -16.20 6.51
C TYR A 88 -1.67 -17.49 5.68
N VAL A 89 -1.19 -17.43 4.43
CA VAL A 89 -1.15 -18.58 3.52
C VAL A 89 0.25 -18.84 2.96
N ALA A 90 0.56 -20.13 2.72
CA ALA A 90 1.87 -20.58 2.25
C ALA A 90 2.31 -19.95 0.91
N VAL A 91 1.34 -19.62 0.01
CA VAL A 91 1.63 -18.95 -1.27
C VAL A 91 2.30 -17.58 -1.04
N HIS A 92 1.81 -16.80 -0.08
CA HIS A 92 2.43 -15.52 0.26
C HIS A 92 3.82 -15.73 0.86
N ALA A 93 3.99 -16.75 1.72
CA ALA A 93 5.31 -17.10 2.27
C ALA A 93 6.33 -17.43 1.16
N SER A 94 5.92 -18.16 0.12
CA SER A 94 6.78 -18.45 -1.03
C SER A 94 7.21 -17.20 -1.78
N LEU A 95 6.32 -16.23 -1.96
CA LEU A 95 6.66 -14.93 -2.57
C LEU A 95 7.69 -14.16 -1.71
N PHE A 96 7.51 -14.15 -0.37
CA PHE A 96 8.49 -13.56 0.54
C PHE A 96 9.84 -14.27 0.50
N ASN A 97 9.85 -15.60 0.30
CA ASN A 97 11.08 -16.35 0.14
C ASN A 97 11.84 -15.94 -1.12
N GLU A 98 11.14 -15.87 -2.27
CA GLU A 98 11.73 -15.42 -3.54
C GLU A 98 12.28 -13.99 -3.47
N LEU A 99 11.63 -13.12 -2.71
CA LEU A 99 12.06 -11.74 -2.48
C LEU A 99 13.19 -11.63 -1.44
N GLY A 100 13.60 -12.71 -0.78
CA GLY A 100 14.56 -12.67 0.33
C GLY A 100 14.04 -11.96 1.57
N ALA A 101 12.70 -11.84 1.74
CA ALA A 101 12.05 -11.01 2.75
C ALA A 101 11.36 -11.82 3.88
N LEU A 102 11.73 -13.10 4.07
CA LEU A 102 11.15 -13.95 5.12
C LEU A 102 11.33 -13.37 6.54
N ASP A 103 12.38 -12.59 6.76
CA ASP A 103 12.63 -11.95 8.05
C ASP A 103 11.59 -10.88 8.43
N ALA A 104 10.74 -10.46 7.50
CA ALA A 104 9.60 -9.61 7.81
C ALA A 104 8.45 -10.36 8.49
N ILE A 105 8.38 -11.68 8.36
CA ILE A 105 7.31 -12.52 8.91
C ILE A 105 7.56 -12.76 10.40
N ARG A 106 6.56 -12.46 11.23
CA ARG A 106 6.58 -12.68 12.70
C ARG A 106 5.47 -13.60 13.19
N ALA A 107 4.46 -13.81 12.35
CA ALA A 107 3.39 -14.75 12.63
C ALA A 107 2.90 -15.40 11.33
N VAL A 108 2.35 -16.58 11.44
CA VAL A 108 1.71 -17.31 10.32
C VAL A 108 0.31 -17.75 10.75
N GLY A 109 -0.61 -17.83 9.79
CA GLY A 109 -1.98 -18.23 10.05
C GLY A 109 -2.10 -19.71 10.39
N ASP A 110 -1.38 -20.55 9.66
CA ASP A 110 -1.37 -22.00 9.85
C ASP A 110 0.04 -22.53 9.60
N GLY A 111 0.78 -22.76 10.70
CA GLY A 111 2.16 -23.19 10.68
C GLY A 111 2.37 -24.57 10.09
N GLU A 112 1.35 -25.44 10.12
CA GLU A 112 1.41 -26.80 9.60
C GLU A 112 1.60 -26.83 8.08
N TYR A 113 1.09 -25.80 7.37
CA TYR A 113 1.19 -25.67 5.91
C TYR A 113 2.33 -24.77 5.43
N MET A 114 3.19 -24.29 6.34
CA MET A 114 4.34 -23.43 5.98
C MET A 114 5.58 -24.27 5.71
N TYR A 115 5.71 -24.81 4.49
CA TYR A 115 6.76 -25.77 4.11
C TYR A 115 8.16 -25.17 3.90
N ILE A 116 8.40 -23.92 4.28
CA ILE A 116 9.71 -23.25 4.18
C ILE A 116 10.51 -23.50 5.45
N ASP A 117 11.68 -24.11 5.36
CA ASP A 117 12.50 -24.52 6.49
C ASP A 117 12.74 -23.39 7.49
N LYS A 118 13.09 -22.20 7.02
CA LYS A 118 13.33 -21.03 7.86
C LYS A 118 12.10 -20.64 8.69
N LEU A 119 10.88 -20.79 8.16
CA LEU A 119 9.65 -20.55 8.90
C LEU A 119 9.38 -21.65 9.92
N GLN A 120 9.63 -22.91 9.55
CA GLN A 120 9.50 -24.04 10.47
C GLN A 120 10.49 -23.94 11.64
N GLU A 121 11.72 -23.53 11.40
CA GLU A 121 12.70 -23.23 12.45
C GLU A 121 12.25 -22.07 13.35
N GLY A 122 11.68 -21.03 12.75
CA GLY A 122 11.11 -19.89 13.47
C GLY A 122 9.96 -20.29 14.38
N LEU A 123 9.05 -21.16 13.91
CA LEU A 123 7.95 -21.71 14.69
C LEU A 123 8.46 -22.58 15.86
N LYS A 124 9.38 -23.51 15.58
CA LYS A 124 9.98 -24.39 16.59
C LYS A 124 10.72 -23.60 17.68
N SER A 125 11.39 -22.52 17.32
CA SER A 125 12.14 -21.67 18.25
C SER A 125 11.29 -20.60 18.94
N GLY A 126 10.02 -20.45 18.56
CA GLY A 126 9.11 -19.41 19.10
C GLY A 126 9.41 -18.00 18.60
N LYS A 127 10.27 -17.82 17.60
CA LYS A 127 10.50 -16.52 16.94
C LYS A 127 9.34 -16.11 16.03
N ILE A 128 8.63 -17.09 15.50
CA ILE A 128 7.41 -16.93 14.69
C ILE A 128 6.26 -17.55 15.47
N LYS A 129 5.13 -16.88 15.48
CA LYS A 129 3.90 -17.32 16.17
C LYS A 129 2.89 -17.87 15.18
#